data_a36f044d023d68995d97baf757e8dbaf
#
_entry.id   a36f044d023d68995d97baf757e8dbaf
#
_cell.length_a   1.000
_cell.length_b   1.000
_cell.length_c   1.000
_cell.angle_alpha   90.00
_cell.angle_beta   90.00
_cell.angle_gamma   90.00
#
_symmetry.space_group_name_H-M   'P 1'
#
loop_
_entity.id
_entity.type
_entity.pdbx_description
1 polymer ?
#
loop_
_entity_poly.entity_id
_entity_poly.type
_entity_poly.pdbx_seq_one_letter_code
_entity_poly.pdbx_strand_id
1 'polypeptide(L)'
;MGRQVYIVFPLIKESEKSDLKNLEEGFETLKEAFPEFRLSKVHGQMKPAEKEEEMEHFVKGETQILVATTVIEVGVNVPNASVMVILDAQRFGLAQLHQLRGRVGRGCDQSYCILVTNYKLSEETRKRIDIMCDTNDGFRIAEADLKFRGPGDLEGTQQSGMAFDLKIANIARDGQIVQLARTEAQTIIDADPHCNLPQNALLWNRLKEMKKTHINWAAIS
;
A
#
# COMPACT_ATOMS: atom_id res chain seq x y z
N MET A 1 15.22 -27.00 3.04
CA MET A 1 15.03 -26.15 4.23
C MET A 1 13.57 -26.01 4.67
N GLY A 2 12.58 -26.56 3.94
CA GLY A 2 11.16 -26.58 4.31
C GLY A 2 10.50 -25.19 4.43
N ARG A 3 11.00 -24.19 3.68
CA ARG A 3 10.43 -22.82 3.69
C ARG A 3 9.23 -22.73 2.78
N GLN A 4 8.34 -21.79 3.10
CA GLN A 4 7.12 -21.55 2.35
C GLN A 4 7.23 -20.31 1.49
N VAL A 5 6.47 -20.31 0.40
CA VAL A 5 6.52 -19.28 -0.65
C VAL A 5 5.12 -18.72 -0.91
N TYR A 6 5.01 -17.40 -0.99
CA TYR A 6 3.85 -16.73 -1.57
C TYR A 6 4.11 -16.42 -3.04
N ILE A 7 3.14 -16.69 -3.90
CA ILE A 7 3.13 -16.27 -5.31
C ILE A 7 1.88 -15.44 -5.55
N VAL A 8 2.05 -14.17 -5.88
CA VAL A 8 0.94 -13.22 -6.00
C VAL A 8 0.75 -12.82 -7.46
N PHE A 9 -0.47 -13.03 -7.95
CA PHE A 9 -0.93 -12.59 -9.26
C PHE A 9 -1.64 -11.24 -9.15
N PRO A 10 -1.49 -10.32 -10.12
CA PRO A 10 -2.21 -9.07 -10.12
C PRO A 10 -3.70 -9.28 -10.42
N LEU A 11 -4.55 -8.40 -9.85
CA LEU A 11 -5.93 -8.26 -10.32
C LEU A 11 -5.96 -7.31 -11.53
N ILE A 12 -6.59 -7.75 -12.62
CA ILE A 12 -6.81 -6.92 -13.80
C ILE A 12 -8.21 -6.31 -13.64
N LYS A 13 -8.31 -5.00 -13.41
CA LYS A 13 -9.58 -4.30 -13.15
C LYS A 13 -10.65 -4.47 -14.24
N GLU A 14 -10.27 -4.93 -15.42
CA GLU A 14 -11.17 -5.00 -16.59
C GLU A 14 -12.05 -6.26 -16.63
N SER A 15 -11.71 -7.34 -15.93
CA SER A 15 -12.53 -8.55 -15.84
C SER A 15 -12.09 -9.50 -14.73
N GLU A 16 -12.89 -9.61 -13.68
CA GLU A 16 -12.69 -10.61 -12.62
C GLU A 16 -12.61 -12.05 -13.14
N LYS A 17 -13.26 -12.33 -14.27
CA LYS A 17 -13.19 -13.65 -14.94
C LYS A 17 -11.83 -13.90 -15.59
N SER A 18 -11.19 -12.85 -16.13
CA SER A 18 -9.85 -12.94 -16.73
C SER A 18 -8.79 -13.19 -15.68
N ASP A 19 -8.92 -12.54 -14.52
CA ASP A 19 -7.98 -12.69 -13.41
C ASP A 19 -8.02 -14.09 -12.81
N LEU A 20 -9.22 -14.63 -12.66
CA LEU A 20 -9.38 -16.00 -12.17
C LEU A 20 -8.78 -17.00 -13.17
N LYS A 21 -9.02 -16.80 -14.47
CA LYS A 21 -8.44 -17.65 -15.50
C LYS A 21 -6.92 -17.63 -15.49
N ASN A 22 -6.32 -16.44 -15.40
CA ASN A 22 -4.87 -16.29 -15.32
C ASN A 22 -4.30 -16.94 -14.05
N LEU A 23 -4.98 -16.83 -12.92
CA LEU A 23 -4.60 -17.51 -11.69
C LEU A 23 -4.69 -19.04 -11.83
N GLU A 24 -5.78 -19.57 -12.40
CA GLU A 24 -5.97 -21.01 -12.60
C GLU A 24 -4.92 -21.59 -13.54
N GLU A 25 -4.68 -20.94 -14.68
CA GLU A 25 -3.65 -21.36 -15.63
C GLU A 25 -2.24 -21.31 -14.99
N GLY A 26 -1.97 -20.24 -14.23
CA GLY A 26 -0.72 -20.10 -13.49
C GLY A 26 -0.58 -21.13 -12.38
N PHE A 27 -1.66 -21.46 -11.68
CA PHE A 27 -1.68 -22.48 -10.62
C PHE A 27 -1.34 -23.88 -11.19
N GLU A 28 -1.97 -24.27 -12.29
CA GLU A 28 -1.68 -25.57 -12.92
C GLU A 28 -0.24 -25.59 -13.48
N THR A 29 0.23 -24.50 -14.09
CA THR A 29 1.62 -24.39 -14.54
C THR A 29 2.62 -24.56 -13.38
N LEU A 30 2.34 -23.94 -12.24
CA LEU A 30 3.20 -24.06 -11.04
C LEU A 30 3.16 -25.48 -10.47
N LYS A 31 2.02 -26.12 -10.49
CA LYS A 31 1.86 -27.51 -10.03
C LYS A 31 2.63 -28.50 -10.90
N GLU A 32 2.66 -28.27 -12.22
CA GLU A 32 3.47 -29.06 -13.14
C GLU A 32 4.96 -28.78 -12.99
N ALA A 33 5.34 -27.51 -12.75
CA ALA A 33 6.74 -27.11 -12.59
C ALA A 33 7.35 -27.56 -11.25
N PHE A 34 6.52 -27.72 -10.21
CA PHE A 34 6.95 -28.06 -8.85
C PHE A 34 6.14 -29.22 -8.28
N PRO A 35 6.19 -30.42 -8.90
CA PRO A 35 5.36 -31.57 -8.50
C PRO A 35 5.67 -32.10 -7.11
N GLU A 36 6.84 -31.79 -6.56
CA GLU A 36 7.29 -32.19 -5.22
C GLU A 36 6.68 -31.33 -4.09
N PHE A 37 6.07 -30.15 -4.43
CA PHE A 37 5.46 -29.27 -3.46
C PHE A 37 3.94 -29.31 -3.54
N ARG A 38 3.30 -29.17 -2.39
CA ARG A 38 1.85 -28.99 -2.33
C ARG A 38 1.52 -27.52 -2.40
N LEU A 39 0.54 -27.19 -3.24
CA LEU A 39 0.10 -25.83 -3.47
C LEU A 39 -1.29 -25.62 -2.89
N SER A 40 -1.48 -24.47 -2.25
CA SER A 40 -2.78 -23.88 -1.91
C SER A 40 -3.08 -22.70 -2.82
N LYS A 41 -4.35 -22.38 -3.05
CA LYS A 41 -4.74 -21.17 -3.80
C LYS A 41 -5.79 -20.36 -3.04
N VAL A 42 -5.67 -19.03 -3.08
CA VAL A 42 -6.63 -18.12 -2.47
C VAL A 42 -6.93 -16.94 -3.40
N HIS A 43 -8.22 -16.72 -3.70
CA HIS A 43 -8.66 -15.61 -4.55
C HIS A 43 -9.98 -15.00 -4.08
N GLY A 44 -10.32 -13.82 -4.61
CA GLY A 44 -11.46 -13.02 -4.16
C GLY A 44 -12.82 -13.73 -4.24
N GLN A 45 -13.01 -14.59 -5.23
CA GLN A 45 -14.29 -15.27 -5.49
C GLN A 45 -14.54 -16.53 -4.64
N MET A 46 -13.54 -17.02 -3.90
CA MET A 46 -13.73 -18.15 -2.98
C MET A 46 -14.62 -17.75 -1.81
N LYS A 47 -15.41 -18.71 -1.33
CA LYS A 47 -16.20 -18.53 -0.10
C LYS A 47 -15.26 -18.35 1.10
N PRO A 48 -15.68 -17.58 2.13
CA PRO A 48 -14.84 -17.35 3.30
C PRO A 48 -14.30 -18.63 3.95
N ALA A 49 -15.12 -19.67 4.07
CA ALA A 49 -14.72 -20.96 4.64
C ALA A 49 -13.63 -21.68 3.81
N GLU A 50 -13.74 -21.63 2.47
CA GLU A 50 -12.75 -22.22 1.58
C GLU A 50 -11.40 -21.48 1.67
N LYS A 51 -11.45 -20.13 1.79
CA LYS A 51 -10.25 -19.32 1.98
C LYS A 51 -9.56 -19.64 3.30
N GLU A 52 -10.35 -19.82 4.35
CA GLU A 52 -9.85 -20.13 5.69
C GLU A 52 -9.18 -21.49 5.71
N GLU A 53 -9.80 -22.51 5.09
CA GLU A 53 -9.26 -23.86 4.96
C GLU A 53 -7.91 -23.88 4.22
N GLU A 54 -7.83 -23.25 3.03
CA GLU A 54 -6.60 -23.16 2.26
C GLU A 54 -5.48 -22.41 2.99
N MET A 55 -5.84 -21.33 3.70
CA MET A 55 -4.90 -20.62 4.55
C MET A 55 -4.45 -21.45 5.74
N GLU A 56 -5.31 -22.25 6.34
CA GLU A 56 -4.98 -23.12 7.46
C GLU A 56 -3.97 -24.20 7.03
N HIS A 57 -4.16 -24.84 5.87
CA HIS A 57 -3.19 -25.76 5.28
C HIS A 57 -1.82 -25.11 5.09
N PHE A 58 -1.79 -23.87 4.63
CA PHE A 58 -0.55 -23.15 4.46
C PHE A 58 0.10 -22.79 5.81
N VAL A 59 -0.67 -22.32 6.79
CA VAL A 59 -0.16 -21.98 8.15
C VAL A 59 0.41 -23.22 8.84
N LYS A 60 -0.23 -24.38 8.70
CA LYS A 60 0.24 -25.66 9.27
C LYS A 60 1.46 -26.24 8.53
N GLY A 61 1.87 -25.65 7.39
CA GLY A 61 2.98 -26.16 6.57
C GLY A 61 2.62 -27.41 5.75
N GLU A 62 1.35 -27.75 5.65
CA GLU A 62 0.86 -28.85 4.84
C GLU A 62 1.00 -28.53 3.34
N THR A 63 0.95 -27.25 2.99
CA THR A 63 1.27 -26.73 1.67
C THR A 63 2.46 -25.78 1.74
N GLN A 64 3.34 -25.83 0.74
CA GLN A 64 4.60 -25.10 0.71
C GLN A 64 4.50 -23.84 -0.14
N ILE A 65 3.58 -23.80 -1.10
CA ILE A 65 3.39 -22.66 -1.99
C ILE A 65 1.94 -22.20 -1.90
N LEU A 66 1.75 -20.93 -1.54
CA LEU A 66 0.43 -20.29 -1.59
C LEU A 66 0.35 -19.36 -2.79
N VAL A 67 -0.54 -19.69 -3.72
CA VAL A 67 -0.84 -18.90 -4.91
C VAL A 67 -2.06 -18.04 -4.64
N ALA A 68 -1.94 -16.74 -4.82
CA ALA A 68 -3.07 -15.85 -4.49
C ALA A 68 -3.17 -14.66 -5.45
N THR A 69 -4.37 -14.08 -5.53
CA THR A 69 -4.55 -12.71 -6.01
C THR A 69 -4.27 -11.71 -4.89
N THR A 70 -4.33 -10.41 -5.16
CA THR A 70 -4.04 -9.32 -4.20
C THR A 70 -4.83 -9.36 -2.88
N VAL A 71 -5.78 -10.25 -2.74
CA VAL A 71 -6.66 -10.40 -1.57
C VAL A 71 -5.97 -11.05 -0.36
N ILE A 72 -4.63 -11.14 -0.32
CA ILE A 72 -3.93 -11.52 0.92
C ILE A 72 -4.01 -10.36 1.93
N GLU A 73 -5.23 -9.87 2.18
CA GLU A 73 -5.54 -8.97 3.30
C GLU A 73 -5.59 -9.74 4.63
N VAL A 74 -5.43 -11.07 4.58
CA VAL A 74 -5.53 -11.89 5.77
C VAL A 74 -4.33 -11.61 6.65
N GLY A 75 -4.59 -11.03 7.81
CA GLY A 75 -3.62 -10.74 8.87
C GLY A 75 -2.97 -11.98 9.49
N VAL A 76 -2.90 -13.09 8.78
CA VAL A 76 -2.27 -14.33 9.21
C VAL A 76 -0.77 -14.20 9.07
N ASN A 77 -0.10 -14.31 10.21
CA ASN A 77 1.36 -14.34 10.25
C ASN A 77 1.83 -15.77 10.01
N VAL A 78 2.62 -15.98 8.94
CA VAL A 78 3.25 -17.27 8.64
C VAL A 78 4.77 -17.11 8.76
N PRO A 79 5.36 -17.33 9.94
CA PRO A 79 6.80 -17.09 10.16
C PRO A 79 7.70 -17.91 9.25
N ASN A 80 7.24 -19.09 8.80
CA ASN A 80 7.97 -19.98 7.90
C ASN A 80 7.96 -19.51 6.43
N ALA A 81 7.09 -18.58 6.06
CA ALA A 81 7.06 -18.00 4.72
C ALA A 81 8.18 -16.96 4.56
N SER A 82 9.23 -17.34 3.86
CA SER A 82 10.42 -16.51 3.67
C SER A 82 10.60 -15.96 2.26
N VAL A 83 9.76 -16.38 1.31
CA VAL A 83 9.82 -15.90 -0.07
C VAL A 83 8.46 -15.38 -0.51
N MET A 84 8.48 -14.18 -1.09
CA MET A 84 7.35 -13.56 -1.77
C MET A 84 7.71 -13.34 -3.23
N VAL A 85 6.94 -13.90 -4.14
CA VAL A 85 7.06 -13.66 -5.58
C VAL A 85 5.84 -12.87 -6.04
N ILE A 86 6.04 -11.71 -6.61
CA ILE A 86 4.97 -10.85 -7.13
C ILE A 86 5.09 -10.81 -8.65
N LEU A 87 4.13 -11.43 -9.32
CA LEU A 87 4.08 -11.48 -10.77
C LEU A 87 3.48 -10.19 -11.33
N ASP A 88 3.95 -9.75 -12.48
CA ASP A 88 3.55 -8.48 -13.08
C ASP A 88 3.58 -7.31 -12.09
N ALA A 89 4.65 -7.19 -11.33
CA ALA A 89 4.79 -6.21 -10.25
C ALA A 89 4.55 -4.76 -10.70
N GLN A 90 4.73 -4.45 -12.00
CA GLN A 90 4.43 -3.15 -12.58
C GLN A 90 2.95 -2.75 -12.50
N ARG A 91 2.05 -3.70 -12.28
CA ARG A 91 0.60 -3.46 -12.15
C ARG A 91 0.17 -3.06 -10.74
N PHE A 92 1.05 -3.22 -9.77
CA PHE A 92 0.77 -2.87 -8.37
C PHE A 92 1.18 -1.45 -8.05
N GLY A 93 0.44 -0.80 -7.17
CA GLY A 93 0.87 0.44 -6.53
C GLY A 93 1.98 0.20 -5.50
N LEU A 94 2.79 1.24 -5.21
CA LEU A 94 3.88 1.15 -4.24
C LEU A 94 3.41 0.72 -2.85
N ALA A 95 2.28 1.25 -2.39
CA ALA A 95 1.68 0.87 -1.11
C ALA A 95 1.32 -0.63 -1.06
N GLN A 96 0.76 -1.18 -2.15
CA GLN A 96 0.43 -2.61 -2.24
C GLN A 96 1.69 -3.48 -2.23
N LEU A 97 2.71 -3.12 -3.02
CA LEU A 97 3.99 -3.83 -3.04
C LEU A 97 4.64 -3.83 -1.65
N HIS A 98 4.60 -2.70 -0.95
CA HIS A 98 5.13 -2.59 0.41
C HIS A 98 4.36 -3.48 1.40
N GLN A 99 3.04 -3.51 1.33
CA GLN A 99 2.20 -4.38 2.16
C GLN A 99 2.50 -5.87 1.90
N LEU A 100 2.59 -6.27 0.62
CA LEU A 100 2.92 -7.65 0.24
C LEU A 100 4.30 -8.04 0.75
N ARG A 101 5.32 -7.20 0.52
CA ARG A 101 6.67 -7.45 1.04
C ARG A 101 6.67 -7.63 2.56
N GLY A 102 5.88 -6.85 3.28
CA GLY A 102 5.74 -6.96 4.74
C GLY A 102 5.07 -8.25 5.24
N ARG A 103 4.60 -9.14 4.35
CA ARG A 103 4.06 -10.46 4.72
C ARG A 103 5.14 -11.51 4.92
N VAL A 104 6.34 -11.30 4.41
CA VAL A 104 7.52 -12.13 4.65
C VAL A 104 8.54 -11.39 5.50
N GLY A 105 9.52 -12.11 6.07
CA GLY A 105 10.56 -11.49 6.90
C GLY A 105 10.16 -11.25 8.35
N ARG A 106 9.12 -11.90 8.83
CA ARG A 106 8.69 -11.81 10.23
C ARG A 106 9.33 -12.86 11.14
N GLY A 107 10.15 -13.74 10.58
CA GLY A 107 10.95 -14.71 11.30
C GLY A 107 12.39 -14.25 11.48
N CYS A 108 13.22 -15.11 12.08
CA CYS A 108 14.65 -14.85 12.31
C CYS A 108 15.51 -15.06 11.05
N ASP A 109 14.94 -15.59 9.96
CA ASP A 109 15.68 -15.97 8.77
C ASP A 109 15.61 -14.91 7.67
N GLN A 110 16.62 -14.97 6.79
CA GLN A 110 16.64 -14.16 5.58
C GLN A 110 15.41 -14.39 4.73
N SER A 111 14.75 -13.33 4.32
CA SER A 111 13.57 -13.36 3.47
C SER A 111 13.78 -12.59 2.18
N TYR A 112 13.09 -13.01 1.13
CA TYR A 112 13.23 -12.46 -0.21
C TYR A 112 11.87 -12.02 -0.73
N CYS A 113 11.83 -10.83 -1.34
CA CYS A 113 10.69 -10.38 -2.12
C CYS A 113 11.15 -10.20 -3.57
N ILE A 114 10.64 -11.02 -4.46
CA ILE A 114 11.01 -11.07 -5.88
C ILE A 114 9.91 -10.37 -6.68
N LEU A 115 10.27 -9.30 -7.37
CA LEU A 115 9.37 -8.55 -8.24
C LEU A 115 9.60 -8.99 -9.68
N VAL A 116 8.64 -9.71 -10.24
CA VAL A 116 8.67 -10.14 -11.65
C VAL A 116 7.94 -9.10 -12.50
N THR A 117 8.60 -8.57 -13.50
CA THR A 117 8.06 -7.51 -14.36
C THR A 117 8.17 -7.87 -15.83
N ASN A 118 7.38 -7.20 -16.67
CA ASN A 118 7.55 -7.28 -18.11
C ASN A 118 8.90 -6.69 -18.54
N TYR A 119 9.43 -7.17 -19.67
CA TYR A 119 10.73 -6.71 -20.21
C TYR A 119 10.74 -5.20 -20.54
N LYS A 120 9.62 -4.68 -21.06
CA LYS A 120 9.49 -3.26 -21.41
C LYS A 120 8.68 -2.54 -20.33
N LEU A 121 9.35 -1.74 -19.53
CA LEU A 121 8.74 -0.84 -18.56
C LEU A 121 8.86 0.60 -19.03
N SER A 122 7.84 1.43 -18.74
CA SER A 122 8.00 2.88 -18.82
C SER A 122 9.04 3.35 -17.79
N GLU A 123 9.66 4.50 -18.04
CA GLU A 123 10.66 5.07 -17.13
C GLU A 123 10.10 5.30 -15.72
N GLU A 124 8.86 5.77 -15.63
CA GLU A 124 8.16 5.97 -14.37
C GLU A 124 7.94 4.66 -13.61
N THR A 125 7.46 3.63 -14.31
CA THR A 125 7.25 2.31 -13.71
C THR A 125 8.57 1.70 -13.23
N ARG A 126 9.64 1.86 -13.99
CA ARG A 126 10.97 1.42 -13.59
C ARG A 126 11.40 2.10 -12.28
N LYS A 127 11.27 3.43 -12.20
CA LYS A 127 11.60 4.19 -10.98
C LYS A 127 10.79 3.70 -9.76
N ARG A 128 9.51 3.33 -9.95
CA ARG A 128 8.70 2.76 -8.86
C ARG A 128 9.22 1.41 -8.39
N ILE A 129 9.60 0.53 -9.31
CA ILE A 129 10.18 -0.79 -8.97
C ILE A 129 11.54 -0.63 -8.30
N ASP A 130 12.40 0.25 -8.81
CA ASP A 130 13.73 0.52 -8.26
C ASP A 130 13.64 0.99 -6.80
N ILE A 131 12.72 1.90 -6.48
CA ILE A 131 12.49 2.35 -5.09
C ILE A 131 12.11 1.18 -4.16
N MET A 132 11.28 0.25 -4.64
CA MET A 132 10.93 -0.94 -3.85
C MET A 132 12.13 -1.85 -3.59
N CYS A 133 13.10 -1.88 -4.50
CA CYS A 133 14.34 -2.64 -4.34
C CYS A 133 15.36 -1.93 -3.43
N ASP A 134 15.43 -0.59 -3.51
CA ASP A 134 16.46 0.21 -2.85
C ASP A 134 16.19 0.48 -1.37
N THR A 135 14.93 0.45 -0.92
CA THR A 135 14.60 0.78 0.46
C THR A 135 13.54 -0.11 1.08
N ASN A 136 13.71 -0.37 2.39
CA ASN A 136 12.69 -0.99 3.24
C ASN A 136 11.91 0.04 4.06
N ASP A 137 12.28 1.31 4.01
CA ASP A 137 11.64 2.39 4.75
C ASP A 137 10.28 2.75 4.14
N GLY A 138 9.21 2.45 4.89
CA GLY A 138 7.84 2.72 4.48
C GLY A 138 7.55 4.21 4.26
N PHE A 139 8.22 5.12 4.98
CA PHE A 139 8.06 6.56 4.79
C PHE A 139 8.63 7.02 3.47
N ARG A 140 9.81 6.53 3.09
CA ARG A 140 10.42 6.82 1.79
C ARG A 140 9.58 6.29 0.64
N ILE A 141 8.99 5.11 0.80
CA ILE A 141 8.07 4.52 -0.19
C ILE A 141 6.80 5.34 -0.32
N ALA A 142 6.20 5.78 0.80
CA ALA A 142 5.01 6.62 0.80
C ALA A 142 5.28 8.00 0.17
N GLU A 143 6.42 8.63 0.47
CA GLU A 143 6.84 9.88 -0.16
C GLU A 143 7.02 9.74 -1.68
N ALA A 144 7.61 8.63 -2.11
CA ALA A 144 7.77 8.33 -3.53
C ALA A 144 6.43 8.08 -4.22
N ASP A 145 5.52 7.31 -3.59
CA ASP A 145 4.16 7.06 -4.11
C ASP A 145 3.41 8.38 -4.32
N LEU A 146 3.51 9.29 -3.35
CA LEU A 146 2.91 10.62 -3.45
C LEU A 146 3.52 11.45 -4.61
N LYS A 147 4.83 11.40 -4.79
CA LYS A 147 5.53 12.08 -5.90
C LYS A 147 5.13 11.54 -7.27
N PHE A 148 4.97 10.22 -7.41
CA PHE A 148 4.59 9.60 -8.68
C PHE A 148 3.12 9.80 -9.03
N ARG A 149 2.23 9.85 -8.05
CA ARG A 149 0.80 10.13 -8.29
C ARG A 149 0.56 11.56 -8.76
N GLY A 150 1.47 12.48 -8.43
CA GLY A 150 1.31 13.89 -8.76
C GLY A 150 0.14 14.56 -8.01
N PRO A 151 -0.02 15.89 -8.14
CA PRO A 151 -1.11 16.61 -7.48
C PRO A 151 -2.50 16.30 -8.05
N GLY A 152 -2.60 15.69 -9.25
CA GLY A 152 -3.90 15.41 -9.91
C GLY A 152 -4.63 14.17 -9.38
N ASP A 153 -3.94 13.18 -8.85
CA ASP A 153 -4.57 11.95 -8.33
C ASP A 153 -5.10 12.09 -6.89
N LEU A 154 -4.80 13.19 -6.21
CA LEU A 154 -5.47 13.55 -4.96
C LEU A 154 -6.96 13.91 -5.18
N GLU A 155 -7.35 14.23 -6.41
CA GLU A 155 -8.75 14.46 -6.79
C GLU A 155 -9.55 13.15 -6.96
N GLY A 156 -8.90 12.01 -7.19
CA GLY A 156 -9.56 10.70 -7.40
C GLY A 156 -10.08 10.04 -6.12
N THR A 157 -9.66 10.47 -4.93
CA THR A 157 -10.20 10.01 -3.64
C THR A 157 -11.24 10.98 -3.09
N GLN A 158 -12.35 11.13 -3.80
CA GLN A 158 -13.54 11.82 -3.31
C GLN A 158 -14.22 11.11 -2.11
N GLN A 159 -13.51 10.25 -1.38
CA GLN A 159 -14.08 9.56 -0.22
C GLN A 159 -13.68 10.15 1.14
N SER A 160 -12.84 11.18 1.16
CA SER A 160 -12.65 12.02 2.36
C SER A 160 -12.50 13.48 1.92
N GLY A 161 -13.60 14.06 1.66
CA GLY A 161 -14.06 15.39 1.40
C GLY A 161 -13.19 16.60 1.72
N MET A 162 -11.93 16.70 1.30
CA MET A 162 -11.20 17.96 1.36
C MET A 162 -10.16 18.06 0.26
N ALA A 163 -10.50 18.78 -0.80
CA ALA A 163 -9.51 19.43 -1.63
C ALA A 163 -8.80 20.48 -0.74
N PHE A 164 -7.53 20.24 -0.37
CA PHE A 164 -6.69 21.29 0.20
C PHE A 164 -6.36 22.28 -0.91
N ASP A 165 -7.16 23.32 -1.04
CA ASP A 165 -6.90 24.43 -1.97
C ASP A 165 -5.76 25.29 -1.41
N LEU A 166 -4.54 24.75 -1.47
CA LEU A 166 -3.31 25.45 -1.12
C LEU A 166 -2.88 26.24 -2.35
N LYS A 167 -3.09 27.54 -2.36
CA LYS A 167 -2.84 28.45 -3.50
C LYS A 167 -1.41 28.42 -4.03
N ILE A 168 -0.42 28.13 -3.20
CA ILE A 168 1.02 28.17 -3.53
C ILE A 168 1.84 26.99 -3.07
N ALA A 169 1.36 26.17 -2.13
CA ALA A 169 2.08 25.02 -1.60
C ALA A 169 1.56 23.71 -2.20
N ASN A 170 2.48 22.79 -2.48
CA ASN A 170 2.18 21.42 -2.89
C ASN A 170 2.65 20.47 -1.79
N ILE A 171 1.71 19.81 -1.11
CA ILE A 171 2.01 18.93 0.03
C ILE A 171 3.02 17.82 -0.36
N ALA A 172 2.96 17.32 -1.59
CA ALA A 172 3.85 16.27 -2.06
C ALA A 172 5.30 16.76 -2.28
N ARG A 173 5.46 18.02 -2.71
CA ARG A 173 6.78 18.62 -2.97
C ARG A 173 7.36 19.30 -1.74
N ASP A 174 6.49 19.95 -0.97
CA ASP A 174 6.87 20.88 0.08
C ASP A 174 6.73 20.27 1.49
N GLY A 175 6.92 18.96 1.62
CA GLY A 175 6.73 18.21 2.87
C GLY A 175 7.52 18.76 4.07
N GLN A 176 8.73 19.30 3.85
CA GLN A 176 9.51 19.96 4.92
C GLN A 176 8.84 21.25 5.40
N ILE A 177 8.19 21.98 4.50
CA ILE A 177 7.44 23.21 4.83
C ILE A 177 6.20 22.85 5.64
N VAL A 178 5.52 21.73 5.32
CA VAL A 178 4.37 21.25 6.09
C VAL A 178 4.77 20.91 7.54
N GLN A 179 5.92 20.26 7.72
CA GLN A 179 6.44 19.94 9.06
C GLN A 179 6.74 21.21 9.87
N LEU A 180 7.42 22.18 9.24
CA LEU A 180 7.72 23.47 9.87
C LEU A 180 6.43 24.23 10.21
N ALA A 181 5.48 24.32 9.26
CA ALA A 181 4.20 24.97 9.48
C ALA A 181 3.41 24.34 10.63
N ARG A 182 3.45 23.03 10.78
CA ARG A 182 2.82 22.32 11.90
C ARG A 182 3.44 22.69 13.23
N THR A 183 4.77 22.74 13.31
CA THR A 183 5.50 23.12 14.52
C THR A 183 5.18 24.55 14.92
N GLU A 184 5.21 25.49 13.97
CA GLU A 184 4.85 26.90 14.20
C GLU A 184 3.38 27.06 14.62
N ALA A 185 2.47 26.36 13.97
CA ALA A 185 1.05 26.37 14.35
C ALA A 185 0.84 25.86 15.78
N GLN A 186 1.52 24.77 16.18
CA GLN A 186 1.45 24.23 17.54
C GLN A 186 1.98 25.26 18.56
N THR A 187 3.11 25.89 18.27
CA THR A 187 3.69 26.95 19.12
C THR A 187 2.72 28.13 19.32
N ILE A 188 2.05 28.55 18.27
CA ILE A 188 1.06 29.63 18.33
C ILE A 188 -0.16 29.23 19.15
N ILE A 189 -0.67 28.00 18.97
CA ILE A 189 -1.83 27.48 19.72
C ILE A 189 -1.48 27.36 21.22
N ASP A 190 -0.30 26.83 21.54
CA ASP A 190 0.14 26.66 22.94
C ASP A 190 0.32 28.01 23.64
N ALA A 191 0.79 29.04 22.90
CA ALA A 191 0.95 30.40 23.43
C ALA A 191 -0.37 31.19 23.50
N ASP A 192 -1.36 30.85 22.68
CA ASP A 192 -2.64 31.58 22.55
C ASP A 192 -3.84 30.60 22.47
N PRO A 193 -4.07 29.77 23.49
CA PRO A 193 -5.11 28.74 23.48
C PRO A 193 -6.53 29.34 23.38
N HIS A 194 -6.72 30.58 23.75
CA HIS A 194 -8.00 31.30 23.67
C HIS A 194 -8.15 32.17 22.43
N CYS A 195 -7.18 32.18 21.52
CA CYS A 195 -7.19 32.96 20.28
C CYS A 195 -7.42 34.47 20.49
N ASN A 196 -6.83 35.05 21.53
CA ASN A 196 -7.10 36.41 22.00
C ASN A 196 -5.89 37.35 21.90
N LEU A 197 -4.70 36.84 21.65
CA LEU A 197 -3.49 37.68 21.59
C LEU A 197 -3.52 38.60 20.36
N PRO A 198 -3.30 39.93 20.55
CA PRO A 198 -3.36 40.90 19.46
C PRO A 198 -2.40 40.63 18.30
N GLN A 199 -1.23 40.07 18.61
CA GLN A 199 -0.23 39.68 17.61
C GLN A 199 -0.70 38.56 16.67
N ASN A 200 -1.64 37.72 17.09
CA ASN A 200 -2.19 36.62 16.31
C ASN A 200 -3.55 36.97 15.67
N ALA A 201 -4.05 38.20 15.87
CA ALA A 201 -5.38 38.59 15.46
C ALA A 201 -5.63 38.43 13.94
N LEU A 202 -4.62 38.70 13.12
CA LEU A 202 -4.71 38.55 11.67
C LEU A 202 -4.89 37.07 11.26
N LEU A 203 -4.15 36.15 11.92
CA LEU A 203 -4.23 34.72 11.69
C LEU A 203 -5.63 34.18 12.08
N TRP A 204 -6.10 34.55 13.27
CA TRP A 204 -7.40 34.11 13.78
C TRP A 204 -8.57 34.64 12.95
N ASN A 205 -8.50 35.89 12.49
CA ASN A 205 -9.52 36.46 11.61
C ASN A 205 -9.55 35.72 10.26
N ARG A 206 -8.40 35.40 9.69
CA ARG A 206 -8.32 34.65 8.44
C ARG A 206 -8.87 33.23 8.59
N LEU A 207 -8.57 32.58 9.70
CA LEU A 207 -9.08 31.23 10.00
C LEU A 207 -10.62 31.24 10.18
N LYS A 208 -11.18 32.28 10.78
CA LYS A 208 -12.64 32.48 10.90
C LYS A 208 -13.31 32.71 9.55
N GLU A 209 -12.68 33.44 8.66
CA GLU A 209 -13.18 33.65 7.29
C GLU A 209 -13.19 32.31 6.50
N MET A 210 -12.12 31.54 6.58
CA MET A 210 -12.01 30.23 5.94
C MET A 210 -13.06 29.25 6.48
N LYS A 211 -13.35 29.27 7.78
CA LYS A 211 -14.41 28.45 8.39
C LYS A 211 -15.81 28.83 7.92
N LYS A 212 -16.05 30.08 7.55
CA LYS A 212 -17.35 30.52 7.02
C LYS A 212 -17.57 30.06 5.57
N THR A 213 -16.51 29.87 4.81
CA THR A 213 -16.57 29.46 3.41
C THR A 213 -16.51 27.96 3.20
N HIS A 214 -15.86 27.20 4.10
CA HIS A 214 -15.70 25.75 3.98
C HIS A 214 -15.64 25.05 5.34
N ILE A 215 -16.60 24.11 5.55
CA ILE A 215 -16.53 22.86 6.34
C ILE A 215 -16.31 22.96 7.86
N ASN A 216 -17.23 22.33 8.56
CA ASN A 216 -17.23 22.07 9.99
C ASN A 216 -16.14 21.05 10.37
N TRP A 217 -14.96 21.50 10.73
CA TRP A 217 -13.83 20.67 11.16
C TRP A 217 -14.05 19.90 12.48
N ALA A 218 -15.09 20.26 13.23
CA ALA A 218 -15.44 19.63 14.51
C ALA A 218 -16.20 18.30 14.37
N ALA A 219 -16.52 17.89 13.13
CA ALA A 219 -17.25 16.63 12.88
C ALA A 219 -16.29 15.46 12.51
N ILE A 220 -14.96 15.65 12.66
CA ILE A 220 -13.96 14.62 12.41
C ILE A 220 -13.20 14.39 13.74
N SER A 221 -13.88 13.80 14.69
CA SER A 221 -13.28 13.18 15.88
C SER A 221 -13.93 11.82 16.09
#